data_45e9d020de5c674676cc7017e0ba0aa6
#
_entry.id   45e9d020de5c674676cc7017e0ba0aa6
#
_cell.length_a   1.000
_cell.length_b   1.000
_cell.length_c   1.000
_cell.angle_alpha   90.00
_cell.angle_beta   90.00
_cell.angle_gamma   90.00
#
_symmetry.space_group_name_H-M   'P 1'
#
loop_
_entity.id
_entity.type
_entity.pdbx_description
1 polymer ?
#
loop_
_entity_poly.entity_id
_entity_poly.type
_entity_poly.pdbx_seq_one_letter_code
_entity_poly.pdbx_strand_id
1 'polypeptide(L)'
;MKKNRFVIVLLIVLVVVTAGVAVWHNTTRVTAPQGTLRVESGDAVTEVPLDQLQLAPVQGTIVNGKGEETTIEEQGVLLSQVLEQAGISEYTQVEAVADDEYSATVTKEEIDQPDKVYLLVGTEERPRLVVFGDENSKRNVSSLIRLVVT
;
A
#
# COMPACT_ATOMS: atom_id res chain seq x y z
N MET A 1 52.16 2.36 20.65
CA MET A 1 51.02 1.61 21.24
C MET A 1 49.74 2.43 21.37
N LYS A 2 49.78 3.70 21.72
CA LYS A 2 48.58 4.55 21.78
C LYS A 2 47.94 4.79 20.38
N LYS A 3 48.71 4.86 19.33
CA LYS A 3 48.26 5.09 17.93
C LYS A 3 47.41 3.93 17.39
N ASN A 4 47.74 2.69 17.77
CA ASN A 4 47.04 1.50 17.30
C ASN A 4 45.68 1.32 18.02
N ARG A 5 45.59 1.74 19.29
CA ARG A 5 44.32 1.70 20.04
C ARG A 5 43.31 2.70 19.49
N PHE A 6 43.77 3.87 19.07
CA PHE A 6 42.88 4.87 18.44
C PHE A 6 42.34 4.38 17.08
N VAL A 7 43.18 3.74 16.28
CA VAL A 7 42.74 3.16 14.99
C VAL A 7 41.75 2.01 15.19
N ILE A 8 41.96 1.14 16.21
CA ILE A 8 41.05 0.05 16.51
C ILE A 8 39.69 0.58 17.00
N VAL A 9 39.67 1.59 17.84
CA VAL A 9 38.44 2.23 18.31
C VAL A 9 37.69 2.89 17.16
N LEU A 10 38.39 3.56 16.26
CA LEU A 10 37.80 4.19 15.06
C LEU A 10 37.18 3.14 14.13
N LEU A 11 37.84 2.01 13.92
CA LEU A 11 37.36 0.90 13.14
C LEU A 11 36.09 0.27 13.73
N ILE A 12 36.06 0.08 15.05
CA ILE A 12 34.90 -0.47 15.76
C ILE A 12 33.71 0.49 15.63
N VAL A 13 33.92 1.80 15.81
CA VAL A 13 32.86 2.82 15.65
C VAL A 13 32.32 2.81 14.22
N LEU A 14 33.19 2.70 13.22
CA LEU A 14 32.79 2.65 11.81
C LEU A 14 31.91 1.40 11.52
N VAL A 15 32.29 0.24 12.05
CA VAL A 15 31.54 -1.01 11.88
C VAL A 15 30.17 -0.92 12.57
N VAL A 16 30.09 -0.34 13.76
CA VAL A 16 28.83 -0.17 14.48
C VAL A 16 27.90 0.80 13.76
N VAL A 17 28.43 1.89 13.20
CA VAL A 17 27.63 2.86 12.43
C VAL A 17 27.11 2.25 11.13
N THR A 18 27.94 1.51 10.40
CA THR A 18 27.50 0.84 9.16
C THR A 18 26.48 -0.27 9.42
N ALA A 19 26.64 -1.04 10.47
CA ALA A 19 25.67 -2.05 10.88
C ALA A 19 24.33 -1.39 11.32
N GLY A 20 24.37 -0.30 12.07
CA GLY A 20 23.18 0.44 12.48
C GLY A 20 22.39 1.01 11.30
N VAL A 21 23.08 1.59 10.31
CA VAL A 21 22.44 2.12 9.09
C VAL A 21 21.84 1.00 8.23
N ALA A 22 22.52 -0.15 8.12
CA ALA A 22 22.02 -1.29 7.37
C ALA A 22 20.76 -1.90 8.03
N VAL A 23 20.74 -2.00 9.35
CA VAL A 23 19.56 -2.47 10.09
C VAL A 23 18.40 -1.49 9.97
N TRP A 24 18.65 -0.20 10.07
CA TRP A 24 17.61 0.82 9.90
C TRP A 24 17.05 0.85 8.48
N HIS A 25 17.89 0.74 7.48
CA HIS A 25 17.46 0.69 6.07
C HIS A 25 16.65 -0.58 5.76
N ASN A 26 16.99 -1.69 6.40
CA ASN A 26 16.27 -2.96 6.22
C ASN A 26 14.92 -2.98 6.97
N THR A 27 14.80 -2.27 8.10
CA THR A 27 13.54 -2.15 8.84
C THR A 27 12.56 -1.17 8.20
N THR A 28 13.03 -0.22 7.38
CA THR A 28 12.15 0.69 6.63
C THR A 28 11.54 0.06 5.38
N ARG A 29 12.05 -1.08 4.93
CA ARG A 29 11.46 -1.88 3.84
C ARG A 29 10.52 -2.98 4.36
N VAL A 30 9.70 -2.68 5.35
CA VAL A 30 8.75 -3.67 5.85
C VAL A 30 7.68 -3.90 4.79
N THR A 31 7.81 -5.00 4.09
CA THR A 31 6.73 -5.56 3.27
C THR A 31 5.63 -6.02 4.22
N ALA A 32 4.39 -5.55 4.03
CA ALA A 32 3.28 -6.03 4.83
C ALA A 32 3.19 -7.57 4.74
N PRO A 33 2.99 -8.27 5.86
CA PRO A 33 2.77 -9.71 5.83
C PRO A 33 1.60 -10.06 4.92
N GLN A 34 1.63 -11.25 4.33
CA GLN A 34 0.47 -11.76 3.59
C GLN A 34 -0.77 -11.75 4.48
N GLY A 35 -1.90 -11.32 3.94
CA GLY A 35 -3.16 -11.22 4.68
C GLY A 35 -3.35 -9.92 5.44
N THR A 36 -2.41 -8.99 5.39
CA THR A 36 -2.56 -7.63 5.92
C THR A 36 -2.26 -6.57 4.87
N LEU A 37 -2.89 -5.41 5.02
CA LEU A 37 -2.62 -4.23 4.21
C LEU A 37 -2.06 -3.13 5.11
N ARG A 38 -0.91 -2.62 4.76
CA ARG A 38 -0.27 -1.52 5.47
C ARG A 38 -0.88 -0.19 5.06
N VAL A 39 -1.34 0.58 6.02
CA VAL A 39 -1.87 1.94 5.81
C VAL A 39 -0.98 2.92 6.56
N GLU A 40 -0.37 3.82 5.83
CA GLU A 40 0.51 4.87 6.36
C GLU A 40 -0.18 6.22 6.29
N SER A 41 -0.26 6.91 7.41
CA SER A 41 -0.80 8.27 7.51
C SER A 41 0.16 9.13 8.33
N GLY A 42 0.95 9.97 7.66
CA GLY A 42 2.03 10.70 8.30
C GLY A 42 3.03 9.75 8.97
N ASP A 43 3.22 9.91 10.27
CA ASP A 43 4.08 9.03 11.08
C ASP A 43 3.35 7.78 11.61
N ALA A 44 2.04 7.72 11.46
CA ALA A 44 1.24 6.60 11.91
C ALA A 44 1.20 5.48 10.87
N VAL A 45 1.38 4.25 11.33
CA VAL A 45 1.30 3.06 10.51
C VAL A 45 0.28 2.11 11.14
N THR A 46 -0.71 1.69 10.35
CA THR A 46 -1.72 0.73 10.76
C THR A 46 -1.71 -0.45 9.81
N GLU A 47 -1.74 -1.66 10.35
CA GLU A 47 -1.93 -2.87 9.56
C GLU A 47 -3.39 -3.29 9.65
N VAL A 48 -4.05 -3.37 8.50
CA VAL A 48 -5.45 -3.81 8.39
C VAL A 48 -5.48 -5.27 7.98
N PRO A 49 -5.96 -6.18 8.85
CA PRO A 49 -6.13 -7.58 8.48
C PRO A 49 -7.21 -7.71 7.39
N LEU A 50 -6.87 -8.37 6.30
CA LEU A 50 -7.79 -8.54 5.17
C LEU A 50 -8.98 -9.44 5.51
N ASP A 51 -8.80 -10.40 6.42
CA ASP A 51 -9.85 -11.29 6.90
C ASP A 51 -10.91 -10.59 7.79
N GLN A 52 -10.60 -9.42 8.30
CA GLN A 52 -11.54 -8.61 9.09
C GLN A 52 -12.35 -7.61 8.25
N LEU A 53 -12.05 -7.49 6.96
CA LEU A 53 -12.83 -6.66 6.05
C LEU A 53 -14.17 -7.31 5.73
N GLN A 54 -15.22 -6.51 5.71
CA GLN A 54 -16.55 -6.97 5.28
C GLN A 54 -16.62 -6.97 3.76
N LEU A 55 -16.26 -8.10 3.15
CA LEU A 55 -16.27 -8.27 1.71
C LEU A 55 -17.68 -8.46 1.20
N ALA A 56 -17.97 -7.89 0.05
CA ALA A 56 -19.22 -8.06 -0.68
C ALA A 56 -18.91 -8.29 -2.17
N PRO A 57 -19.82 -8.89 -2.94
CA PRO A 57 -19.64 -9.03 -4.37
C PRO A 57 -19.52 -7.67 -5.05
N VAL A 58 -18.46 -7.48 -5.81
CA VAL A 58 -18.21 -6.27 -6.62
C VAL A 58 -18.26 -6.66 -8.09
N GLN A 59 -19.11 -5.97 -8.84
CA GLN A 59 -19.24 -6.16 -10.26
C GLN A 59 -19.12 -4.82 -10.98
N GLY A 60 -18.32 -4.79 -12.03
CA GLY A 60 -18.12 -3.58 -12.83
C GLY A 60 -17.30 -3.85 -14.07
N THR A 61 -17.18 -2.84 -14.91
CA THR A 61 -16.41 -2.90 -16.15
C THR A 61 -15.23 -1.94 -16.05
N ILE A 62 -14.06 -2.41 -16.44
CA ILE A 62 -12.84 -1.61 -16.58
C ILE A 62 -12.39 -1.61 -18.03
N VAL A 63 -11.70 -0.55 -18.42
CA VAL A 63 -11.12 -0.38 -19.75
C VAL A 63 -9.60 -0.42 -19.64
N ASN A 64 -8.96 -1.31 -20.40
CA ASN A 64 -7.49 -1.39 -20.41
C ASN A 64 -6.86 -0.30 -21.29
N GLY A 65 -5.52 -0.24 -21.30
CA GLY A 65 -4.78 0.75 -22.09
C GLY A 65 -4.95 0.63 -23.62
N LYS A 66 -5.55 -0.46 -24.10
CA LYS A 66 -5.88 -0.70 -25.51
C LYS A 66 -7.32 -0.35 -25.85
N GLY A 67 -8.12 0.10 -24.88
CA GLY A 67 -9.54 0.38 -25.06
C GLY A 67 -10.46 -0.84 -24.99
N GLU A 68 -9.95 -1.97 -24.53
CA GLU A 68 -10.73 -3.20 -24.35
C GLU A 68 -11.44 -3.19 -23.00
N GLU A 69 -12.72 -3.55 -22.99
CA GLU A 69 -13.52 -3.65 -21.79
C GLU A 69 -13.40 -5.05 -21.16
N THR A 70 -13.21 -5.08 -19.86
CA THR A 70 -13.20 -6.30 -19.06
C THR A 70 -14.18 -6.18 -17.91
N THR A 71 -15.03 -7.19 -17.74
CA THR A 71 -15.94 -7.25 -16.58
C THR A 71 -15.25 -7.87 -15.38
N ILE A 72 -15.36 -7.22 -14.24
CA ILE A 72 -14.87 -7.70 -12.95
C ILE A 72 -16.04 -8.25 -12.14
N GLU A 73 -15.87 -9.47 -11.63
CA GLU A 73 -16.79 -10.10 -10.66
C GLU A 73 -15.95 -10.72 -9.55
N GLU A 74 -15.70 -9.94 -8.49
CA GLU A 74 -14.84 -10.38 -7.37
C GLU A 74 -15.39 -9.88 -6.05
N GLN A 75 -14.88 -10.44 -4.97
CA GLN A 75 -15.16 -9.95 -3.61
C GLN A 75 -14.30 -8.73 -3.32
N GLY A 76 -14.90 -7.73 -2.74
CA GLY A 76 -14.19 -6.50 -2.43
C GLY A 76 -14.89 -5.63 -1.39
N VAL A 77 -14.27 -4.50 -1.11
CA VAL A 77 -14.76 -3.52 -0.15
C VAL A 77 -14.42 -2.12 -0.68
N LEU A 78 -15.25 -1.14 -0.38
CA LEU A 78 -14.95 0.25 -0.71
C LEU A 78 -13.69 0.72 0.02
N LEU A 79 -12.84 1.46 -0.66
CA LEU A 79 -11.61 2.00 -0.07
C LEU A 79 -11.92 2.90 1.14
N SER A 80 -13.02 3.64 1.12
CA SER A 80 -13.49 4.44 2.26
C SER A 80 -13.70 3.59 3.52
N GLN A 81 -14.23 2.38 3.38
CA GLN A 81 -14.43 1.46 4.50
C GLN A 81 -13.11 0.93 5.06
N VAL A 82 -12.12 0.68 4.19
CA VAL A 82 -10.77 0.29 4.61
C VAL A 82 -10.13 1.39 5.44
N LEU A 83 -10.25 2.64 5.02
CA LEU A 83 -9.71 3.79 5.74
C LEU A 83 -10.41 4.02 7.08
N GLU A 84 -11.73 3.85 7.15
CA GLU A 84 -12.48 3.89 8.40
C GLU A 84 -12.00 2.82 9.38
N GLN A 85 -11.78 1.61 8.91
CA GLN A 85 -11.26 0.52 9.74
C GLN A 85 -9.83 0.81 10.23
N ALA A 86 -9.03 1.51 9.45
CA ALA A 86 -7.71 1.99 9.85
C ALA A 86 -7.76 3.19 10.81
N GLY A 87 -8.95 3.74 11.09
CA GLY A 87 -9.13 4.91 11.96
C GLY A 87 -8.82 6.24 11.29
N ILE A 88 -8.85 6.30 9.97
CA ILE A 88 -8.53 7.50 9.19
C ILE A 88 -9.83 8.13 8.69
N SER A 89 -10.10 9.37 9.11
CA SER A 89 -11.28 10.12 8.71
C SER A 89 -10.97 11.40 7.93
N GLU A 90 -9.79 11.96 8.12
CA GLU A 90 -9.38 13.20 7.47
C GLU A 90 -8.16 12.95 6.59
N TYR A 91 -8.31 13.21 5.29
CA TYR A 91 -7.25 13.06 4.29
C TYR A 91 -7.64 13.79 3.01
N THR A 92 -6.68 14.04 2.14
CA THR A 92 -6.88 14.65 0.81
C THR A 92 -6.76 13.65 -0.31
N GLN A 93 -5.85 12.71 -0.20
CA GLN A 93 -5.61 11.70 -1.22
C GLN A 93 -4.98 10.45 -0.64
N VAL A 94 -5.05 9.37 -1.40
CA VAL A 94 -4.43 8.08 -1.07
C VAL A 94 -3.60 7.62 -2.25
N GLU A 95 -2.34 7.29 -2.00
CA GLU A 95 -1.47 6.63 -2.95
C GLU A 95 -1.46 5.13 -2.66
N ALA A 96 -1.85 4.33 -3.65
CA ALA A 96 -1.80 2.88 -3.59
C ALA A 96 -0.48 2.39 -4.21
N VAL A 97 0.28 1.59 -3.49
CA VAL A 97 1.61 1.12 -3.89
C VAL A 97 1.64 -0.39 -3.97
N ALA A 98 2.08 -0.90 -5.12
CA ALA A 98 2.27 -2.32 -5.38
C ALA A 98 3.64 -2.83 -4.93
N ASP A 99 3.82 -4.15 -4.94
CA ASP A 99 5.06 -4.81 -4.56
C ASP A 99 6.23 -4.53 -5.52
N ASP A 100 5.93 -4.17 -6.78
CA ASP A 100 6.90 -3.74 -7.79
C ASP A 100 7.16 -2.22 -7.80
N GLU A 101 6.67 -1.50 -6.77
CA GLU A 101 6.73 -0.05 -6.60
C GLU A 101 5.83 0.74 -7.57
N TYR A 102 5.01 0.09 -8.40
CA TYR A 102 4.00 0.79 -9.16
C TYR A 102 3.00 1.46 -8.21
N SER A 103 2.63 2.69 -8.49
CA SER A 103 1.70 3.43 -7.65
C SER A 103 0.69 4.23 -8.46
N ALA A 104 -0.45 4.46 -7.84
CA ALA A 104 -1.50 5.34 -8.37
C ALA A 104 -2.15 6.11 -7.23
N THR A 105 -2.59 7.32 -7.51
CA THR A 105 -3.19 8.21 -6.53
C THR A 105 -4.66 8.43 -6.84
N VAL A 106 -5.49 8.35 -5.80
CA VAL A 106 -6.91 8.69 -5.85
C VAL A 106 -7.20 9.79 -4.82
N THR A 107 -8.07 10.72 -5.18
CA THR A 107 -8.45 11.82 -4.30
C THR A 107 -9.58 11.43 -3.35
N LYS A 108 -9.74 12.18 -2.26
CA LYS A 108 -10.84 11.98 -1.33
C LYS A 108 -12.21 12.11 -2.02
N GLU A 109 -12.38 13.06 -2.91
CA GLU A 109 -13.61 13.26 -3.67
C GLU A 109 -13.97 12.03 -4.50
N GLU A 110 -12.97 11.36 -5.08
CA GLU A 110 -13.18 10.12 -5.82
C GLU A 110 -13.54 8.95 -4.91
N ILE A 111 -12.88 8.85 -3.76
CA ILE A 111 -13.14 7.80 -2.76
C ILE A 111 -14.55 7.96 -2.17
N ASP A 112 -15.01 9.18 -1.97
CA ASP A 112 -16.35 9.47 -1.43
C ASP A 112 -17.46 9.22 -2.48
N GLN A 113 -17.14 9.09 -3.75
CA GLN A 113 -18.13 8.73 -4.77
C GLN A 113 -18.60 7.28 -4.57
N PRO A 114 -19.92 7.01 -4.63
CA PRO A 114 -20.41 5.66 -4.49
C PRO A 114 -19.91 4.77 -5.65
N ASP A 115 -19.54 3.56 -5.31
CA ASP A 115 -19.18 2.48 -6.25
C ASP A 115 -18.05 2.84 -7.23
N LYS A 116 -17.11 3.68 -6.83
CA LYS A 116 -15.99 4.09 -7.70
C LYS A 116 -14.66 3.42 -7.36
N VAL A 117 -14.23 3.47 -6.10
CA VAL A 117 -12.91 2.99 -5.68
C VAL A 117 -13.06 1.79 -4.75
N TYR A 118 -12.56 0.65 -5.18
CA TYR A 118 -12.65 -0.61 -4.45
C TYR A 118 -11.27 -1.22 -4.19
N LEU A 119 -11.18 -1.89 -3.06
CA LEU A 119 -10.14 -2.86 -2.78
C LEU A 119 -10.74 -4.24 -3.06
N LEU A 120 -10.21 -4.95 -4.06
CA LEU A 120 -10.64 -6.30 -4.39
C LEU A 120 -9.75 -7.31 -3.67
N VAL A 121 -10.39 -8.24 -2.99
CA VAL A 121 -9.73 -9.33 -2.28
C VAL A 121 -10.24 -10.63 -2.89
N GLY A 122 -9.59 -11.04 -3.97
CA GLY A 122 -9.94 -12.26 -4.69
C GLY A 122 -9.16 -13.47 -4.19
N THR A 123 -8.94 -14.41 -5.08
CA THR A 123 -8.15 -15.62 -4.83
C THR A 123 -6.64 -15.39 -4.87
N GLU A 124 -6.21 -14.20 -5.25
CA GLU A 124 -4.81 -13.81 -5.27
C GLU A 124 -4.29 -13.56 -3.84
N GLU A 125 -3.00 -13.76 -3.65
CA GLU A 125 -2.37 -13.60 -2.32
C GLU A 125 -2.43 -12.16 -1.80
N ARG A 126 -2.55 -11.18 -2.70
CA ARG A 126 -2.59 -9.76 -2.35
C ARG A 126 -3.80 -9.08 -2.96
N PRO A 127 -4.34 -8.07 -2.28
CA PRO A 127 -5.45 -7.29 -2.81
C PRO A 127 -5.02 -6.44 -4.00
N ARG A 128 -5.99 -5.94 -4.74
CA ARG A 128 -5.76 -4.94 -5.78
C ARG A 128 -6.72 -3.76 -5.64
N LEU A 129 -6.24 -2.59 -6.03
CA LEU A 129 -7.06 -1.39 -6.11
C LEU A 129 -7.65 -1.27 -7.51
N VAL A 130 -8.94 -1.01 -7.57
CA VAL A 130 -9.66 -0.77 -8.83
C VAL A 130 -10.42 0.53 -8.75
N VAL A 131 -10.28 1.37 -9.78
CA VAL A 131 -11.03 2.61 -9.93
C VAL A 131 -11.95 2.47 -11.14
N PHE A 132 -13.25 2.42 -10.88
CA PHE A 132 -14.26 2.34 -11.94
C PHE A 132 -14.51 3.73 -12.55
N GLY A 133 -14.87 3.74 -13.84
CA GLY A 133 -15.19 4.97 -14.55
C GLY A 133 -14.00 5.69 -15.17
N ASP A 134 -12.78 5.19 -15.00
CA ASP A 134 -11.61 5.71 -15.70
C ASP A 134 -11.61 5.31 -17.18
N GLU A 135 -11.08 6.16 -18.03
CA GLU A 135 -10.93 5.88 -19.47
C GLU A 135 -9.94 4.73 -19.75
N ASN A 136 -9.07 4.44 -18.78
CA ASN A 136 -8.11 3.35 -18.84
C ASN A 136 -7.80 2.85 -17.44
N SER A 137 -7.17 1.67 -17.36
CA SER A 137 -6.86 1.00 -16.09
C SER A 137 -5.51 1.41 -15.47
N LYS A 138 -4.97 2.57 -15.80
CA LYS A 138 -3.66 3.02 -15.28
C LYS A 138 -3.64 3.23 -13.77
N ARG A 139 -4.79 3.51 -13.17
CA ARG A 139 -4.92 3.67 -11.71
C ARG A 139 -5.30 2.39 -10.99
N ASN A 140 -5.46 1.29 -11.70
CA ASN A 140 -5.64 -0.02 -11.09
C ASN A 140 -4.28 -0.57 -10.66
N VAL A 141 -4.16 -0.91 -9.40
CA VAL A 141 -2.90 -1.36 -8.80
C VAL A 141 -3.06 -2.81 -8.35
N SER A 142 -2.35 -3.71 -9.01
CA SER A 142 -2.30 -5.13 -8.66
C SER A 142 -1.22 -5.37 -7.61
N SER A 143 -1.33 -6.46 -6.85
CA SER A 143 -0.35 -6.82 -5.80
C SER A 143 -0.08 -5.68 -4.83
N LEU A 144 -1.16 -5.09 -4.34
CA LEU A 144 -1.12 -3.95 -3.42
C LEU A 144 -0.49 -4.34 -2.09
N ILE A 145 0.50 -3.57 -1.64
CA ILE A 145 1.19 -3.81 -0.36
C ILE A 145 0.95 -2.73 0.67
N ARG A 146 0.69 -1.50 0.23
CA ARG A 146 0.46 -0.39 1.16
C ARG A 146 -0.40 0.72 0.54
N LEU A 147 -1.03 1.47 1.41
CA LEU A 147 -1.71 2.73 1.12
C LEU A 147 -0.98 3.85 1.87
N VAL A 148 -0.68 4.93 1.19
CA VAL A 148 -0.09 6.13 1.78
C VAL A 148 -1.14 7.24 1.74
N VAL A 149 -1.56 7.67 2.91
CA VAL A 149 -2.64 8.66 3.10
C VAL A 149 -2.03 10.02 3.43
N THR A 150 -2.41 11.03 2.68
CA THR A 150 -1.97 12.42 2.89
C THR A 150 -3.10 13.41 3.00
#